data_fe99a6b019cebe2f6c3c2b27c3fa280b
#
_entry.id   fe99a6b019cebe2f6c3c2b27c3fa280b
#
_cell.length_a   1.000
_cell.length_b   1.000
_cell.length_c   1.000
_cell.angle_alpha   90.00
_cell.angle_beta   90.00
_cell.angle_gamma   90.00
#
_symmetry.space_group_name_H-M   'P 1'
#
loop_
_entity.id
_entity.type
_entity.pdbx_description
1 polymer ?
#
loop_
_entity_poly.entity_id
_entity_poly.type
_entity_poly.pdbx_seq_one_letter_code
_entity_poly.pdbx_strand_id
1 'polypeptide(L)'
;MINGVSKTPANPWPQSTPDTLSQCLPLITDKLTLTDATYIDGRINVNTAPREVLMGLAGLQGMSEAIVDSIYGAQPRNTGSAGNDLPADRLTTGWLVIDNLVSSINVLETIDPFVTGRGDVFHVQSVGYFEGGGPMVRIEAVIDATQDPPQVVFMRDLTELGRGFSASLLSTGR
;
A
#
# COMPACT_ATOMS: atom_id res chain seq x y z
N MET A 1 -25.55 -27.48 -14.02
CA MET A 1 -26.85 -28.09 -13.64
C MET A 1 -26.60 -29.57 -13.44
N ILE A 2 -26.83 -30.09 -12.26
CA ILE A 2 -26.83 -31.53 -11.99
C ILE A 2 -28.27 -31.86 -11.62
N ASN A 3 -28.91 -32.74 -12.40
CA ASN A 3 -30.29 -33.17 -12.26
C ASN A 3 -31.38 -32.07 -12.29
N GLY A 4 -31.23 -31.03 -13.11
CA GLY A 4 -32.25 -30.01 -13.32
C GLY A 4 -32.56 -29.10 -12.13
N VAL A 5 -31.87 -29.26 -11.01
CA VAL A 5 -31.99 -28.38 -9.84
C VAL A 5 -30.85 -27.38 -9.85
N SER A 6 -31.18 -26.11 -9.96
CA SER A 6 -30.21 -25.02 -9.73
C SER A 6 -29.85 -25.03 -8.25
N LYS A 7 -28.76 -25.70 -7.88
CA LYS A 7 -28.18 -25.56 -6.56
C LYS A 7 -27.30 -24.31 -6.58
N THR A 8 -27.74 -23.24 -5.94
CA THR A 8 -26.87 -22.16 -5.55
C THR A 8 -25.94 -22.72 -4.47
N PRO A 9 -24.63 -22.79 -4.68
CA PRO A 9 -23.72 -23.23 -3.63
C PRO A 9 -23.92 -22.32 -2.41
N ALA A 10 -23.99 -22.92 -1.22
CA ALA A 10 -23.99 -22.16 0.02
C ALA A 10 -22.72 -21.31 0.05
N ASN A 11 -22.86 -20.02 0.36
CA ASN A 11 -21.71 -19.16 0.56
C ASN A 11 -20.86 -19.75 1.70
N PRO A 12 -19.62 -20.21 1.46
CA PRO A 12 -18.78 -20.79 2.48
C PRO A 12 -18.26 -19.72 3.48
N TRP A 13 -18.44 -18.44 3.14
CA TRP A 13 -17.96 -17.34 3.95
C TRP A 13 -19.06 -16.89 4.91
N PRO A 14 -18.74 -16.61 6.16
CA PRO A 14 -19.70 -16.06 7.11
C PRO A 14 -20.20 -14.70 6.63
N GLN A 15 -21.31 -14.24 7.21
CA GLN A 15 -21.92 -12.96 6.84
C GLN A 15 -20.91 -11.82 6.94
N SER A 16 -21.03 -10.82 6.05
CA SER A 16 -20.16 -9.65 5.93
C SER A 16 -20.28 -8.70 7.13
N THR A 17 -19.96 -9.19 8.33
CA THR A 17 -19.79 -8.34 9.51
C THR A 17 -18.32 -7.93 9.63
N PRO A 18 -17.98 -6.78 10.24
CA PRO A 18 -16.59 -6.36 10.42
C PRO A 18 -15.69 -7.45 11.02
N ASP A 19 -16.19 -8.20 12.02
CA ASP A 19 -15.43 -9.27 12.68
C ASP A 19 -15.11 -10.44 11.74
N THR A 20 -16.07 -10.84 10.90
CA THR A 20 -15.87 -11.94 9.94
C THR A 20 -15.03 -11.48 8.75
N LEU A 21 -15.18 -10.24 8.31
CA LEU A 21 -14.36 -9.65 7.25
C LEU A 21 -12.90 -9.53 7.69
N SER A 22 -12.62 -9.15 8.95
CA SER A 22 -11.25 -9.06 9.47
C SER A 22 -10.49 -10.38 9.39
N GLN A 23 -11.20 -11.51 9.51
CA GLN A 23 -10.61 -12.85 9.45
C GLN A 23 -10.44 -13.38 8.03
N CYS A 24 -11.43 -13.17 7.16
CA CYS A 24 -11.44 -13.81 5.84
C CYS A 24 -10.90 -12.91 4.72
N LEU A 25 -11.15 -11.60 4.77
CA LEU A 25 -10.80 -10.70 3.68
C LEU A 25 -9.28 -10.65 3.40
N PRO A 26 -8.39 -10.56 4.40
CA PRO A 26 -6.95 -10.62 4.16
C PRO A 26 -6.50 -11.93 3.50
N LEU A 27 -7.09 -13.06 3.91
CA LEU A 27 -6.77 -14.36 3.33
C LEU A 27 -7.24 -14.49 1.88
N ILE A 28 -8.43 -13.97 1.59
CA ILE A 28 -8.99 -13.99 0.21
C ILE A 28 -8.11 -13.15 -0.70
N THR A 29 -7.84 -11.91 -0.32
CA THR A 29 -7.07 -10.98 -1.15
C THR A 29 -5.60 -11.36 -1.29
N ASP A 30 -5.03 -12.11 -0.34
CA ASP A 30 -3.65 -12.61 -0.42
C ASP A 30 -3.53 -13.91 -1.25
N LYS A 31 -4.56 -14.77 -1.23
CA LYS A 31 -4.48 -16.13 -1.80
C LYS A 31 -5.25 -16.32 -3.10
N LEU A 32 -6.17 -15.42 -3.44
CA LEU A 32 -6.99 -15.52 -4.63
C LEU A 32 -6.68 -14.37 -5.58
N THR A 33 -6.58 -14.71 -6.87
CA THR A 33 -6.47 -13.74 -7.95
C THR A 33 -7.44 -14.12 -9.07
N LEU A 34 -7.93 -13.11 -9.78
CA LEU A 34 -8.77 -13.28 -10.98
C LEU A 34 -7.97 -13.09 -12.26
N THR A 35 -6.66 -12.82 -12.14
CA THR A 35 -5.75 -12.61 -13.28
C THR A 35 -4.53 -13.50 -13.14
N ASP A 36 -3.98 -13.94 -14.27
CA ASP A 36 -2.72 -14.64 -14.40
C ASP A 36 -1.54 -13.69 -14.67
N ALA A 37 -1.79 -12.38 -14.72
CA ALA A 37 -0.76 -11.38 -14.87
C ALA A 37 0.23 -11.41 -13.70
N THR A 38 1.50 -11.27 -14.00
CA THR A 38 2.60 -11.25 -13.00
C THR A 38 2.53 -10.03 -12.11
N TYR A 39 1.97 -8.93 -12.60
CA TYR A 39 1.76 -7.68 -11.86
C TYR A 39 0.54 -6.93 -12.41
N ILE A 40 0.02 -6.00 -11.66
CA ILE A 40 -1.09 -5.12 -12.04
C ILE A 40 -0.61 -3.68 -11.95
N ASP A 41 -0.60 -2.99 -13.08
CA ASP A 41 -0.13 -1.61 -13.20
C ASP A 41 -1.13 -0.58 -12.63
N GLY A 42 -0.59 0.57 -12.26
CA GLY A 42 -1.35 1.79 -12.07
C GLY A 42 -2.17 1.88 -10.78
N ARG A 43 -2.01 0.96 -9.83
CA ARG A 43 -2.70 1.01 -8.55
C ARG A 43 -2.02 1.94 -7.55
N ILE A 44 -2.83 2.71 -6.82
CA ILE A 44 -2.40 3.61 -5.75
C ILE A 44 -2.18 2.81 -4.47
N ASN A 45 -0.98 2.84 -3.90
CA ASN A 45 -0.72 2.19 -2.61
C ASN A 45 -1.32 3.04 -1.47
N VAL A 46 -2.41 2.56 -0.88
CA VAL A 46 -3.15 3.29 0.18
C VAL A 46 -2.35 3.48 1.47
N ASN A 47 -1.28 2.70 1.68
CA ASN A 47 -0.44 2.80 2.88
C ASN A 47 0.66 3.85 2.77
N THR A 48 1.02 4.27 1.55
CA THR A 48 2.20 5.13 1.32
C THR A 48 1.94 6.33 0.41
N ALA A 49 0.84 6.33 -0.34
CA ALA A 49 0.54 7.40 -1.29
C ALA A 49 0.37 8.75 -0.58
N PRO A 50 0.90 9.85 -1.13
CA PRO A 50 0.63 11.19 -0.64
C PRO A 50 -0.86 11.54 -0.75
N ARG A 51 -1.30 12.50 0.07
CA ARG A 51 -2.70 12.95 0.10
C ARG A 51 -3.21 13.38 -1.28
N GLU A 52 -2.38 14.10 -2.01
CA GLU A 52 -2.70 14.63 -3.34
C GLU A 52 -3.02 13.52 -4.35
N VAL A 53 -2.32 12.39 -4.24
CA VAL A 53 -2.56 11.20 -5.09
C VAL A 53 -3.85 10.50 -4.65
N LEU A 54 -4.07 10.35 -3.35
CA LEU A 54 -5.29 9.74 -2.80
C LEU A 54 -6.55 10.56 -3.15
N MET A 55 -6.43 11.89 -3.32
CA MET A 55 -7.54 12.76 -3.74
C MET A 55 -8.13 12.38 -5.09
N GLY A 56 -7.38 11.69 -5.95
CA GLY A 56 -7.91 11.10 -7.17
C GLY A 56 -9.05 10.09 -6.94
N LEU A 57 -9.14 9.50 -5.76
CA LEU A 57 -10.19 8.56 -5.38
C LEU A 57 -11.49 9.26 -4.96
N ALA A 58 -11.45 10.53 -4.58
CA ALA A 58 -12.61 11.26 -4.03
C ALA A 58 -13.77 11.42 -5.03
N GLY A 59 -13.50 11.27 -6.35
CA GLY A 59 -14.53 11.30 -7.39
C GLY A 59 -15.24 9.96 -7.63
N LEU A 60 -14.81 8.90 -6.98
CA LEU A 60 -15.42 7.58 -7.15
C LEU A 60 -16.69 7.44 -6.30
N GLN A 61 -17.61 6.59 -6.74
CA GLN A 61 -18.88 6.38 -6.04
C GLN A 61 -18.64 5.84 -4.61
N GLY A 62 -19.21 6.55 -3.63
CA GLY A 62 -19.06 6.20 -2.22
C GLY A 62 -17.80 6.76 -1.56
N MET A 63 -16.95 7.48 -2.31
CA MET A 63 -15.76 8.16 -1.79
C MET A 63 -16.03 9.66 -1.64
N SER A 64 -15.30 10.29 -0.73
CA SER A 64 -15.30 11.74 -0.51
C SER A 64 -13.93 12.21 -0.02
N GLU A 65 -13.68 13.52 -0.06
CA GLU A 65 -12.45 14.10 0.50
C GLU A 65 -12.25 13.73 1.97
N ALA A 66 -13.32 13.72 2.77
CA ALA A 66 -13.25 13.36 4.18
C ALA A 66 -12.82 11.90 4.39
N ILE A 67 -13.28 10.97 3.54
CA ILE A 67 -12.83 9.58 3.56
C ILE A 67 -11.36 9.49 3.17
N VAL A 68 -10.94 10.21 2.13
CA VAL A 68 -9.53 10.28 1.70
C VAL A 68 -8.65 10.81 2.84
N ASP A 69 -9.06 11.87 3.53
CA ASP A 69 -8.34 12.41 4.68
C ASP A 69 -8.25 11.40 5.83
N SER A 70 -9.31 10.64 6.07
CA SER A 70 -9.32 9.57 7.07
C SER A 70 -8.35 8.43 6.70
N ILE A 71 -8.32 8.02 5.43
CA ILE A 71 -7.37 7.02 4.92
C ILE A 71 -5.93 7.53 5.08
N TYR A 72 -5.66 8.77 4.66
CA TYR A 72 -4.34 9.39 4.81
C TYR A 72 -3.88 9.46 6.26
N GLY A 73 -4.78 9.86 7.18
CA GLY A 73 -4.50 9.92 8.61
C GLY A 73 -4.21 8.55 9.24
N ALA A 74 -4.84 7.49 8.73
CA ALA A 74 -4.69 6.13 9.20
C ALA A 74 -3.49 5.38 8.58
N GLN A 75 -2.73 6.01 7.67
CA GLN A 75 -1.53 5.39 7.10
C GLN A 75 -0.49 5.08 8.18
N PRO A 76 0.26 3.97 8.09
CA PRO A 76 1.25 3.56 9.10
C PRO A 76 2.25 4.65 9.47
N ARG A 77 2.76 5.41 8.50
CA ARG A 77 3.68 6.53 8.72
C ARG A 77 3.07 7.67 9.55
N ASN A 78 1.76 7.87 9.48
CA ASN A 78 1.06 8.97 10.18
C ASN A 78 0.61 8.53 11.58
N THR A 79 0.48 7.23 11.83
CA THR A 79 0.11 6.66 13.13
C THR A 79 1.31 6.33 14.02
N GLY A 80 2.53 6.64 13.57
CA GLY A 80 3.76 6.35 14.33
C GLY A 80 4.18 4.87 14.31
N SER A 81 3.49 4.03 13.58
CA SER A 81 3.86 2.63 13.35
C SER A 81 5.01 2.50 12.35
N ALA A 82 6.02 3.36 12.47
CA ALA A 82 7.15 3.45 11.57
C ALA A 82 8.19 2.33 11.83
N GLY A 83 7.75 1.08 11.79
CA GLY A 83 8.63 -0.06 11.55
C GLY A 83 8.77 -0.29 10.03
N ASN A 84 9.88 -0.89 9.60
CA ASN A 84 10.11 -1.23 8.20
C ASN A 84 9.10 -2.27 7.67
N ASP A 85 8.37 -2.94 8.56
CA ASP A 85 7.39 -3.96 8.21
C ASP A 85 5.97 -3.41 8.37
N LEU A 86 5.21 -3.44 7.29
CA LEU A 86 3.78 -3.18 7.35
C LEU A 86 3.10 -4.24 8.22
N PRO A 87 2.21 -3.88 9.14
CA PRO A 87 1.37 -4.84 9.84
C PRO A 87 0.64 -5.74 8.86
N ALA A 88 0.46 -6.99 9.21
CA ALA A 88 -0.12 -8.00 8.30
C ALA A 88 -1.51 -7.62 7.78
N ASP A 89 -2.30 -6.91 8.57
CA ASP A 89 -3.62 -6.37 8.22
C ASP A 89 -3.53 -5.27 7.14
N ARG A 90 -2.39 -4.58 7.02
CA ARG A 90 -2.15 -3.50 6.03
C ARG A 90 -1.61 -4.00 4.69
N LEU A 91 -1.29 -5.29 4.58
CA LEU A 91 -0.78 -5.87 3.33
C LEU A 91 -1.83 -5.93 2.20
N THR A 92 -3.11 -5.79 2.54
CA THR A 92 -4.23 -5.78 1.60
C THR A 92 -5.05 -4.50 1.77
N THR A 93 -5.96 -4.21 0.87
CA THR A 93 -6.88 -3.06 0.95
C THR A 93 -8.03 -3.29 1.93
N GLY A 94 -8.18 -4.51 2.44
CA GLY A 94 -9.27 -4.91 3.33
C GLY A 94 -9.41 -4.10 4.61
N TRP A 95 -8.28 -3.57 5.12
CA TRP A 95 -8.27 -2.75 6.32
C TRP A 95 -9.14 -1.48 6.22
N LEU A 96 -9.34 -0.97 4.99
CA LEU A 96 -10.19 0.20 4.77
C LEU A 96 -11.62 -0.02 5.25
N VAL A 97 -12.14 -1.24 5.08
CA VAL A 97 -13.47 -1.63 5.58
C VAL A 97 -13.41 -2.06 7.06
N ILE A 98 -12.37 -2.80 7.44
CA ILE A 98 -12.20 -3.29 8.82
C ILE A 98 -12.11 -2.13 9.81
N ASP A 99 -11.36 -1.09 9.47
CA ASP A 99 -11.21 0.13 10.29
C ASP A 99 -12.38 1.13 10.10
N ASN A 100 -13.44 0.74 9.38
CA ASN A 100 -14.62 1.57 9.09
C ASN A 100 -14.29 2.90 8.37
N LEU A 101 -13.19 2.98 7.63
CA LEU A 101 -12.85 4.16 6.83
C LEU A 101 -13.68 4.22 5.55
N VAL A 102 -13.97 3.06 4.98
CA VAL A 102 -14.86 2.87 3.85
C VAL A 102 -16.14 2.20 4.36
N SER A 103 -17.30 2.76 4.02
CA SER A 103 -18.60 2.43 4.65
C SER A 103 -19.09 1.00 4.39
N SER A 104 -18.60 0.35 3.34
CA SER A 104 -19.05 -0.99 2.97
C SER A 104 -18.10 -1.69 2.01
N ILE A 105 -18.26 -3.01 1.90
CA ILE A 105 -17.56 -3.83 0.91
C ILE A 105 -17.85 -3.40 -0.54
N ASN A 106 -19.04 -2.86 -0.82
CA ASN A 106 -19.40 -2.40 -2.17
C ASN A 106 -18.58 -1.15 -2.58
N VAL A 107 -18.27 -0.27 -1.62
CA VAL A 107 -17.38 0.87 -1.89
C VAL A 107 -15.95 0.37 -2.10
N LEU A 108 -15.49 -0.60 -1.31
CA LEU A 108 -14.20 -1.23 -1.53
C LEU A 108 -14.11 -1.85 -2.93
N GLU A 109 -15.13 -2.59 -3.37
CA GLU A 109 -15.22 -3.16 -4.72
C GLU A 109 -15.10 -2.07 -5.81
N THR A 110 -15.69 -0.90 -5.59
CA THR A 110 -15.62 0.23 -6.53
C THR A 110 -14.19 0.80 -6.64
N ILE A 111 -13.45 0.86 -5.55
CA ILE A 111 -12.09 1.43 -5.53
C ILE A 111 -10.98 0.39 -5.77
N ASP A 112 -11.26 -0.90 -5.56
CA ASP A 112 -10.26 -1.99 -5.66
C ASP A 112 -9.45 -2.00 -6.98
N PRO A 113 -10.03 -1.69 -8.14
CA PRO A 113 -9.25 -1.60 -9.38
C PRO A 113 -8.16 -0.51 -9.37
N PHE A 114 -8.29 0.48 -8.50
CA PHE A 114 -7.40 1.65 -8.44
C PHE A 114 -6.44 1.64 -7.26
N VAL A 115 -6.62 0.73 -6.30
CA VAL A 115 -5.85 0.75 -5.05
C VAL A 115 -5.14 -0.57 -4.79
N THR A 116 -4.09 -0.51 -3.99
CA THR A 116 -3.37 -1.69 -3.48
C THR A 116 -2.86 -1.43 -2.07
N GLY A 117 -2.66 -2.47 -1.28
CA GLY A 117 -2.00 -2.41 0.03
C GLY A 117 -0.48 -2.55 -0.08
N ARG A 118 0.04 -3.06 -1.20
CA ARG A 118 1.48 -3.28 -1.45
C ARG A 118 1.86 -2.77 -2.82
N GLY A 119 3.14 -2.47 -3.00
CA GLY A 119 3.71 -2.18 -4.31
C GLY A 119 5.13 -2.72 -4.36
N ASP A 120 5.54 -3.20 -5.51
CA ASP A 120 6.86 -3.75 -5.76
C ASP A 120 7.79 -2.73 -6.43
N VAL A 121 7.39 -1.46 -6.48
CA VAL A 121 8.23 -0.34 -6.95
C VAL A 121 8.56 0.54 -5.75
N PHE A 122 9.85 0.72 -5.50
CA PHE A 122 10.38 1.42 -4.34
C PHE A 122 11.11 2.69 -4.76
N HIS A 123 10.73 3.82 -4.18
CA HIS A 123 11.48 5.07 -4.27
C HIS A 123 12.37 5.19 -3.03
N VAL A 124 13.67 5.18 -3.23
CA VAL A 124 14.65 5.17 -2.14
C VAL A 124 15.62 6.33 -2.27
N GLN A 125 16.07 6.84 -1.12
CA GLN A 125 17.22 7.74 -1.05
C GLN A 125 18.27 7.13 -0.13
N SER A 126 19.50 7.05 -0.62
CA SER A 126 20.66 6.56 0.13
C SER A 126 21.65 7.69 0.35
N VAL A 127 22.17 7.80 1.57
CA VAL A 127 23.16 8.81 1.94
C VAL A 127 24.37 8.12 2.55
N GLY A 128 25.51 8.19 1.86
CA GLY A 128 26.82 7.81 2.39
C GLY A 128 27.51 9.05 2.98
N TYR A 129 27.99 8.97 4.24
CA TYR A 129 28.64 10.09 4.92
C TYR A 129 29.63 9.61 5.98
N PHE A 130 30.52 10.50 6.40
CA PHE A 130 31.43 10.26 7.53
C PHE A 130 30.86 10.88 8.81
N GLU A 131 30.87 10.14 9.93
CA GLU A 131 30.35 10.62 11.23
C GLU A 131 31.08 11.86 11.74
N GLY A 132 32.38 11.98 11.48
CA GLY A 132 33.24 13.13 11.87
C GLY A 132 33.11 14.35 10.95
N GLY A 133 32.23 14.35 9.98
CA GLY A 133 32.12 15.34 8.91
C GLY A 133 33.08 15.03 7.76
N GLY A 134 32.84 15.62 6.59
CA GLY A 134 33.61 15.37 5.37
C GLY A 134 32.73 15.20 4.14
N PRO A 135 33.27 14.63 3.06
CA PRO A 135 32.52 14.39 1.86
C PRO A 135 31.32 13.45 2.14
N MET A 136 30.25 13.68 1.42
CA MET A 136 29.05 12.85 1.43
C MET A 136 28.58 12.59 0.02
N VAL A 137 27.81 11.54 -0.17
CA VAL A 137 27.12 11.23 -1.42
C VAL A 137 25.66 10.96 -1.11
N ARG A 138 24.76 11.53 -1.88
CA ARG A 138 23.31 11.28 -1.79
C ARG A 138 22.77 10.85 -3.15
N ILE A 139 22.16 9.70 -3.18
CA ILE A 139 21.58 9.11 -4.39
C ILE A 139 20.09 8.88 -4.17
N GLU A 140 19.31 9.20 -5.18
CA GLU A 140 17.90 8.85 -5.30
C GLU A 140 17.76 7.77 -6.37
N ALA A 141 16.97 6.74 -6.09
CA ALA A 141 16.71 5.69 -7.04
C ALA A 141 15.24 5.22 -6.98
N VAL A 142 14.72 4.78 -8.11
CA VAL A 142 13.48 4.00 -8.21
C VAL A 142 13.87 2.58 -8.61
N ILE A 143 13.45 1.63 -7.78
CA ILE A 143 13.76 0.21 -7.92
C ILE A 143 12.45 -0.51 -8.23
N ASP A 144 12.41 -1.19 -9.35
CA ASP A 144 11.33 -2.10 -9.75
C ASP A 144 11.70 -3.53 -9.33
N ALA A 145 10.97 -4.06 -8.36
CA ALA A 145 11.13 -5.41 -7.85
C ALA A 145 10.01 -6.36 -8.33
N THR A 146 9.27 -5.99 -9.38
CA THR A 146 8.30 -6.90 -10.02
C THR A 146 8.99 -8.06 -10.75
N GLN A 147 10.30 -7.95 -10.98
CA GLN A 147 11.14 -8.95 -11.64
C GLN A 147 12.27 -9.41 -10.72
N ASP A 148 12.76 -10.61 -10.95
CA ASP A 148 13.95 -11.15 -10.28
C ASP A 148 15.09 -11.34 -11.31
N PRO A 149 16.22 -10.63 -11.18
CA PRO A 149 16.57 -9.67 -10.10
C PRO A 149 15.87 -8.32 -10.25
N PRO A 150 15.68 -7.58 -9.13
CA PRO A 150 15.15 -6.22 -9.16
C PRO A 150 15.98 -5.28 -10.05
N GLN A 151 15.31 -4.35 -10.72
CA GLN A 151 15.94 -3.41 -11.65
C GLN A 151 15.88 -1.97 -11.13
N VAL A 152 16.98 -1.23 -11.28
CA VAL A 152 16.99 0.22 -11.06
C VAL A 152 16.49 0.89 -12.33
N VAL A 153 15.25 1.40 -12.30
CA VAL A 153 14.61 2.04 -13.46
C VAL A 153 14.90 3.54 -13.54
N PHE A 154 15.31 4.13 -12.43
CA PHE A 154 15.72 5.53 -12.35
C PHE A 154 16.80 5.70 -11.28
N MET A 155 17.79 6.55 -11.55
CA MET A 155 18.82 6.94 -10.58
C MET A 155 19.25 8.38 -10.83
N ARG A 156 19.37 9.15 -9.74
CA ARG A 156 19.84 10.53 -9.77
C ARG A 156 20.80 10.82 -8.62
N ASP A 157 21.88 11.52 -8.90
CA ASP A 157 22.79 12.07 -7.89
C ASP A 157 22.18 13.36 -7.32
N LEU A 158 22.03 13.41 -5.99
CA LEU A 158 21.53 14.56 -5.23
C LEU A 158 22.60 15.16 -4.31
N THR A 159 23.86 14.78 -4.48
CA THR A 159 24.98 15.19 -3.60
C THR A 159 25.08 16.71 -3.45
N GLU A 160 24.88 17.46 -4.54
CA GLU A 160 24.92 18.92 -4.53
C GLU A 160 23.79 19.57 -3.71
N LEU A 161 22.67 18.86 -3.50
CA LEU A 161 21.55 19.34 -2.69
C LEU A 161 21.75 19.13 -1.18
N GLY A 162 22.93 18.65 -0.81
CA GLY A 162 23.27 18.41 0.57
C GLY A 162 22.67 17.12 1.12
N ARG A 163 22.86 16.88 2.43
CA ARG A 163 22.50 15.65 3.12
C ARG A 163 20.99 15.32 3.05
N GLY A 164 20.14 16.35 3.06
CA GLY A 164 18.68 16.23 2.95
C GLY A 164 17.97 15.68 4.20
N PHE A 165 18.71 14.99 5.09
CA PHE A 165 18.20 14.42 6.34
C PHE A 165 19.02 14.93 7.52
N SER A 166 18.40 15.05 8.70
CA SER A 166 19.14 15.37 9.92
C SER A 166 20.04 14.21 10.32
N ALA A 167 21.18 14.51 10.96
CA ALA A 167 22.11 13.47 11.42
C ALA A 167 21.44 12.48 12.39
N SER A 168 20.45 12.93 13.17
CA SER A 168 19.68 12.11 14.10
C SER A 168 18.84 11.03 13.41
N LEU A 169 18.32 11.30 12.21
CA LEU A 169 17.55 10.31 11.44
C LEU A 169 18.47 9.25 10.80
N LEU A 170 19.71 9.60 10.49
CA LEU A 170 20.67 8.71 9.85
C LEU A 170 21.37 7.78 10.86
N SER A 171 21.40 8.15 12.14
CA SER A 171 22.06 7.36 13.20
C SER A 171 21.18 6.30 13.86
N THR A 172 19.88 6.24 13.53
CA THR A 172 18.90 5.31 14.14
C THR A 172 18.92 3.90 13.54
N GLY A 173 19.84 3.61 12.63
CA GLY A 173 19.97 2.33 11.91
C GLY A 173 21.05 1.39 12.44
N ARG A 174 21.27 1.34 13.78
CA ARG A 174 22.14 0.34 14.44
C ARG A 174 21.35 -0.57 15.34
#